data_0d2d78456c78674a7fed2ca728f478e9
#
_entry.id   0d2d78456c78674a7fed2ca728f478e9
#
_cell.length_a   1.000
_cell.length_b   1.000
_cell.length_c   1.000
_cell.angle_alpha   90.00
_cell.angle_beta   90.00
_cell.angle_gamma   90.00
#
_symmetry.space_group_name_H-M   'P 1'
#
loop_
_entity.id
_entity.type
_entity.pdbx_description
1 polymer ?
#
loop_
_entity_poly.entity_id
_entity_poly.type
_entity_poly.pdbx_seq_one_letter_code
_entity_poly.pdbx_strand_id
1 'polypeptide(L)'
;MSTAAVDYPSVSAARERLDDVLDAAARGRVVTIARGRDVSAVVAADRLRDHLFRTLSPGLRVSLDGGRAVALLEARPFVSEAADAERALADLVGSLREYADDWELRLQRAPNHADAWGLVQLVRLSSDGQLLEWFEHGGE
;
A
#
# COMPACT_ATOMS: atom_id res chain seq x y z
N MET A 1 -29.65 9.13 10.20
CA MET A 1 -28.26 8.95 9.79
C MET A 1 -27.59 7.89 10.67
N SER A 2 -27.09 6.82 10.08
CA SER A 2 -26.34 5.85 10.87
C SER A 2 -24.89 6.27 10.99
N THR A 3 -24.31 6.11 12.16
CA THR A 3 -22.89 6.31 12.38
C THR A 3 -22.15 5.00 12.16
N ALA A 4 -20.86 5.08 11.86
CA ALA A 4 -20.01 3.89 11.75
C ALA A 4 -20.02 3.13 13.08
N ALA A 5 -20.11 1.80 13.01
CA ALA A 5 -20.06 0.96 14.19
C ALA A 5 -18.67 1.05 14.85
N VAL A 6 -18.63 1.12 16.18
CA VAL A 6 -17.41 1.08 16.96
C VAL A 6 -17.43 -0.17 17.82
N ASP A 7 -16.49 -1.09 17.57
CA ASP A 7 -16.43 -2.35 18.32
C ASP A 7 -15.85 -2.14 19.72
N TYR A 8 -14.84 -1.29 19.86
CA TYR A 8 -14.21 -0.99 21.14
C TYR A 8 -14.22 0.51 21.37
N PRO A 9 -14.91 0.99 22.41
CA PRO A 9 -15.09 2.43 22.63
C PRO A 9 -13.86 3.14 23.19
N SER A 10 -12.80 2.40 23.55
CA SER A 10 -11.58 2.97 24.09
C SER A 10 -10.38 2.07 23.81
N VAL A 11 -9.18 2.66 23.91
CA VAL A 11 -7.93 1.92 23.82
C VAL A 11 -7.82 0.87 24.93
N SER A 12 -8.24 1.21 26.14
CA SER A 12 -8.21 0.27 27.27
C SER A 12 -9.08 -0.96 27.01
N ALA A 13 -10.28 -0.77 26.48
CA ALA A 13 -11.17 -1.87 26.14
C ALA A 13 -10.55 -2.79 25.09
N ALA A 14 -9.92 -2.24 24.07
CA ALA A 14 -9.26 -3.01 23.02
C ALA A 14 -8.03 -3.73 23.57
N ARG A 15 -7.27 -3.09 24.44
CA ARG A 15 -6.06 -3.67 25.04
C ARG A 15 -6.38 -4.92 25.84
N GLU A 16 -7.47 -4.90 26.60
CA GLU A 16 -7.91 -6.05 27.40
C GLU A 16 -8.32 -7.24 26.52
N ARG A 17 -8.65 -6.99 25.27
CA ARG A 17 -9.13 -8.00 24.32
C ARG A 17 -8.31 -8.05 23.04
N LEU A 18 -7.03 -7.72 23.11
CA LEU A 18 -6.21 -7.61 21.91
C LEU A 18 -6.13 -8.91 21.12
N ASP A 19 -6.06 -10.06 21.80
CA ASP A 19 -6.08 -11.36 21.10
C ASP A 19 -7.38 -11.56 20.33
N ASP A 20 -8.52 -11.18 20.93
CA ASP A 20 -9.82 -11.25 20.24
C ASP A 20 -9.87 -10.33 19.02
N VAL A 21 -9.30 -9.12 19.13
CA VAL A 21 -9.22 -8.17 18.02
C VAL A 21 -8.44 -8.79 16.85
N LEU A 22 -7.28 -9.34 17.13
CA LEU A 22 -6.41 -9.93 16.10
C LEU A 22 -7.02 -11.20 15.51
N ASP A 23 -7.66 -12.03 16.33
CA ASP A 23 -8.36 -13.24 15.85
C ASP A 23 -9.52 -12.88 14.92
N ALA A 24 -10.30 -11.86 15.27
CA ALA A 24 -11.40 -11.39 14.41
C ALA A 24 -10.88 -10.84 13.08
N ALA A 25 -9.81 -10.05 13.11
CA ALA A 25 -9.17 -9.53 11.91
C ALA A 25 -8.66 -10.67 11.02
N ALA A 26 -8.03 -11.69 11.60
CA ALA A 26 -7.54 -12.85 10.87
C ALA A 26 -8.67 -13.61 10.16
N ARG A 27 -9.86 -13.61 10.74
CA ARG A 27 -11.05 -14.22 10.12
C ARG A 27 -11.73 -13.33 9.07
N GLY A 28 -11.21 -12.13 8.85
CA GLY A 28 -11.71 -11.22 7.82
C GLY A 28 -12.66 -10.14 8.31
N ARG A 29 -12.86 -10.02 9.61
CA ARG A 29 -13.66 -8.93 10.16
C ARG A 29 -12.80 -7.68 10.32
N VAL A 30 -13.34 -6.53 9.95
CA VAL A 30 -12.71 -5.24 10.26
C VAL A 30 -13.15 -4.84 11.66
N VAL A 31 -12.19 -4.67 12.56
CA VAL A 31 -12.45 -4.31 13.95
C VAL A 31 -12.13 -2.84 14.14
N THR A 32 -13.05 -2.08 14.75
CA THR A 32 -12.87 -0.64 14.96
C THR A 32 -12.63 -0.33 16.43
N ILE A 33 -11.70 0.59 16.65
CA ILE A 33 -11.29 1.04 17.99
C ILE A 33 -11.34 2.56 18.02
N ALA A 34 -12.07 3.12 18.97
CA ALA A 34 -12.16 4.57 19.16
C ALA A 34 -11.08 5.05 20.13
N ARG A 35 -10.52 6.21 19.81
CA ARG A 35 -9.66 6.98 20.72
C ARG A 35 -10.02 8.45 20.58
N GLY A 36 -10.76 8.99 21.54
CA GLY A 36 -11.29 10.34 21.41
C GLY A 36 -12.21 10.45 20.21
N ARG A 37 -11.90 11.31 19.26
CA ARG A 37 -12.65 11.52 18.02
C ARG A 37 -12.21 10.59 16.90
N ASP A 38 -11.06 9.96 17.05
CA ASP A 38 -10.48 9.14 16.01
C ASP A 38 -10.98 7.69 16.16
N VAL A 39 -11.32 7.09 15.03
CA VAL A 39 -11.67 5.68 14.96
C VAL A 39 -10.67 5.01 14.03
N SER A 40 -9.97 4.02 14.55
CA SER A 40 -9.02 3.22 13.76
C SER A 40 -9.63 1.87 13.45
N ALA A 41 -9.24 1.29 12.33
CA ALA A 41 -9.65 -0.05 11.94
C ALA A 41 -8.46 -0.99 11.95
N VAL A 42 -8.67 -2.18 12.51
CA VAL A 42 -7.69 -3.27 12.43
C VAL A 42 -8.20 -4.23 11.36
N VAL A 43 -7.38 -4.49 10.38
CA VAL A 43 -7.70 -5.36 9.25
C VAL A 43 -6.51 -6.28 8.99
N ALA A 44 -6.78 -7.52 8.56
CA ALA A 44 -5.70 -8.43 8.19
C ALA A 44 -4.88 -7.81 7.04
N ALA A 45 -3.57 -7.78 7.19
CA ALA A 45 -2.66 -7.10 6.26
C ALA A 45 -2.79 -7.64 4.82
N ASP A 46 -2.94 -8.96 4.66
CA ASP A 46 -3.10 -9.57 3.36
C ASP A 46 -4.40 -9.15 2.65
N ARG A 47 -5.48 -8.93 3.40
CA ARG A 47 -6.74 -8.46 2.84
C ARG A 47 -6.63 -7.03 2.34
N LEU A 48 -5.99 -6.16 3.12
CA LEU A 48 -5.77 -4.78 2.69
C LEU A 48 -4.86 -4.74 1.47
N ARG A 49 -3.77 -5.52 1.48
CA ARG A 49 -2.86 -5.62 0.34
C ARG A 49 -3.59 -6.09 -0.91
N ASP A 50 -4.40 -7.13 -0.82
CA ASP A 50 -5.16 -7.66 -1.95
C ASP A 50 -6.15 -6.64 -2.50
N HIS A 51 -6.81 -5.91 -1.62
CA HIS A 51 -7.72 -4.84 -2.04
C HIS A 51 -6.98 -3.75 -2.81
N LEU A 52 -5.84 -3.30 -2.28
CA LEU A 52 -5.02 -2.27 -2.92
C LEU A 52 -4.42 -2.78 -4.25
N PHE A 53 -3.99 -4.03 -4.30
CA PHE A 53 -3.50 -4.66 -5.52
C PHE A 53 -4.54 -4.58 -6.65
N ARG A 54 -5.80 -4.87 -6.34
CA ARG A 54 -6.88 -4.88 -7.33
C ARG A 54 -7.40 -3.50 -7.69
N THR A 55 -7.35 -2.56 -6.75
CA THR A 55 -7.94 -1.24 -6.95
C THR A 55 -6.96 -0.18 -7.46
N LEU A 56 -5.65 -0.45 -7.35
CA LEU A 56 -4.62 0.46 -7.85
C LEU A 56 -3.98 -0.12 -9.10
N SER A 57 -4.19 0.56 -10.22
CA SER A 57 -3.54 0.17 -11.47
C SER A 57 -2.10 0.71 -11.49
N PRO A 58 -1.10 -0.13 -11.79
CA PRO A 58 0.28 0.35 -11.88
C PRO A 58 0.54 1.22 -13.12
N GLY A 59 -0.13 0.96 -14.23
CA GLY A 59 0.13 1.65 -15.47
C GLY A 59 1.55 1.44 -15.96
N LEU A 60 2.06 0.22 -15.82
CA LEU A 60 3.43 -0.11 -16.20
C LEU A 60 3.61 -0.05 -17.71
N ARG A 61 4.68 0.63 -18.13
CA ARG A 61 5.20 0.56 -19.50
C ARG A 61 6.67 0.20 -19.47
N VAL A 62 7.05 -0.75 -20.30
CA VAL A 62 8.45 -1.14 -20.49
C VAL A 62 8.78 -0.97 -21.96
N SER A 63 9.89 -0.29 -22.25
CA SER A 63 10.36 -0.09 -23.60
C SER A 63 11.86 -0.31 -23.67
N LEU A 64 12.36 -0.60 -24.88
CA LEU A 64 13.77 -0.70 -25.16
C LEU A 64 14.22 0.59 -25.86
N ASP A 65 15.29 1.18 -25.37
CA ASP A 65 15.85 2.39 -25.92
C ASP A 65 17.37 2.31 -25.90
N GLY A 66 17.96 2.31 -27.10
CA GLY A 66 19.41 2.23 -27.25
C GLY A 66 20.05 1.01 -26.62
N GLY A 67 19.36 -0.14 -26.62
CA GLY A 67 19.84 -1.38 -26.03
C GLY A 67 19.63 -1.47 -24.52
N ARG A 68 18.96 -0.51 -23.92
CA ARG A 68 18.61 -0.50 -22.52
C ARG A 68 17.08 -0.59 -22.35
N ALA A 69 16.66 -1.10 -21.19
CA ALA A 69 15.24 -1.17 -20.85
C ALA A 69 14.86 0.02 -19.98
N VAL A 70 13.72 0.62 -20.28
CA VAL A 70 13.13 1.71 -19.49
C VAL A 70 11.78 1.22 -18.98
N ALA A 71 11.57 1.28 -17.67
CA ALA A 71 10.31 0.95 -17.04
C ALA A 71 9.73 2.18 -16.36
N LEU A 72 8.45 2.45 -16.57
CA LEU A 72 7.79 3.59 -15.95
C LEU A 72 6.36 3.25 -15.55
N LEU A 73 5.83 3.98 -14.57
CA LEU A 73 4.43 3.95 -14.17
C LEU A 73 3.75 5.21 -14.73
N GLU A 74 2.82 5.06 -15.68
CA GLU A 74 2.26 6.17 -16.45
C GLU A 74 1.69 7.31 -15.63
N ALA A 75 0.90 6.99 -14.63
CA ALA A 75 0.20 7.99 -13.83
C ALA A 75 1.04 8.52 -12.66
N ARG A 76 2.30 8.13 -12.58
CA ARG A 76 3.17 8.43 -11.44
C ARG A 76 4.59 8.75 -11.91
N PRO A 77 5.33 9.58 -11.17
CA PRO A 77 6.67 10.01 -11.62
C PRO A 77 7.77 8.98 -11.30
N PHE A 78 7.51 7.71 -11.56
CA PHE A 78 8.50 6.65 -11.31
C PHE A 78 9.00 6.11 -12.65
N VAL A 79 10.30 6.23 -12.84
CA VAL A 79 11.00 5.77 -14.05
C VAL A 79 12.29 5.10 -13.62
N SER A 80 12.61 3.96 -14.22
CA SER A 80 13.89 3.28 -14.04
C SER A 80 14.45 2.85 -15.37
N GLU A 81 15.78 2.86 -15.50
CA GLU A 81 16.49 2.43 -16.69
C GLU A 81 17.59 1.45 -16.28
N ALA A 82 17.71 0.35 -16.98
CA ALA A 82 18.71 -0.67 -16.71
C ALA A 82 19.09 -1.43 -17.98
N ALA A 83 20.07 -2.32 -17.86
CA ALA A 83 20.56 -3.10 -19.00
C ALA A 83 19.48 -4.02 -19.61
N ASP A 84 18.52 -4.47 -18.80
CA ASP A 84 17.41 -5.31 -19.24
C ASP A 84 16.14 -4.98 -18.43
N ALA A 85 15.02 -5.56 -18.88
CA ALA A 85 13.71 -5.29 -18.28
C ALA A 85 13.64 -5.77 -16.83
N GLU A 86 14.21 -6.93 -16.53
CA GLU A 86 14.20 -7.49 -15.18
C GLU A 86 14.87 -6.54 -14.18
N ARG A 87 16.03 -6.01 -14.53
CA ARG A 87 16.75 -5.05 -13.69
C ARG A 87 16.04 -3.72 -13.57
N ALA A 88 15.45 -3.25 -14.68
CA ALA A 88 14.66 -2.00 -14.65
C ALA A 88 13.48 -2.11 -13.70
N LEU A 89 12.78 -3.25 -13.70
CA LEU A 89 11.66 -3.50 -12.79
C LEU A 89 12.14 -3.61 -11.33
N ALA A 90 13.27 -4.27 -11.09
CA ALA A 90 13.84 -4.34 -9.74
C ALA A 90 14.23 -2.96 -9.22
N ASP A 91 14.82 -2.12 -10.06
CA ASP A 91 15.16 -0.74 -9.70
C ASP A 91 13.90 0.09 -9.42
N LEU A 92 12.83 -0.15 -10.17
CA LEU A 92 11.55 0.53 -9.96
C LEU A 92 10.96 0.16 -8.59
N VAL A 93 11.05 -1.10 -8.18
CA VAL A 93 10.67 -1.53 -6.81
C VAL A 93 11.46 -0.74 -5.78
N GLY A 94 12.78 -0.63 -5.96
CA GLY A 94 13.65 0.16 -5.07
C GLY A 94 13.21 1.61 -4.95
N SER A 95 12.85 2.22 -6.07
CA SER A 95 12.36 3.61 -6.09
C SER A 95 11.04 3.75 -5.33
N LEU A 96 10.14 2.78 -5.46
CA LEU A 96 8.89 2.78 -4.70
C LEU A 96 9.15 2.63 -3.19
N ARG A 97 10.11 1.80 -2.79
CA ARG A 97 10.50 1.64 -1.38
C ARG A 97 11.02 2.96 -0.80
N GLU A 98 11.90 3.63 -1.52
CA GLU A 98 12.43 4.92 -1.11
C GLU A 98 11.33 5.97 -0.98
N TYR A 99 10.42 6.01 -1.94
CA TYR A 99 9.30 6.93 -1.91
C TYR A 99 8.38 6.67 -0.70
N ALA A 100 8.09 5.41 -0.41
CA ALA A 100 7.24 5.05 0.73
C ALA A 100 7.88 5.51 2.05
N ASP A 101 9.18 5.32 2.21
CA ASP A 101 9.91 5.78 3.39
C ASP A 101 9.88 7.31 3.52
N ASP A 102 10.11 8.02 2.42
CA ASP A 102 10.04 9.48 2.41
C ASP A 102 8.63 9.98 2.72
N TRP A 103 7.61 9.31 2.17
CA TRP A 103 6.23 9.70 2.41
C TRP A 103 5.89 9.63 3.90
N GLU A 104 6.31 8.57 4.57
CA GLU A 104 6.07 8.42 6.00
C GLU A 104 6.77 9.48 6.83
N LEU A 105 7.99 9.83 6.44
CA LEU A 105 8.77 10.79 7.21
C LEU A 105 8.31 12.23 7.02
N ARG A 106 7.85 12.63 5.83
CA ARG A 106 7.64 14.05 5.54
C ARG A 106 6.61 14.39 4.47
N LEU A 107 6.26 13.48 3.57
CA LEU A 107 5.42 13.83 2.40
C LEU A 107 3.93 13.62 2.64
N GLN A 108 3.54 12.86 3.64
CA GLN A 108 2.13 12.48 3.84
C GLN A 108 1.17 13.66 4.00
N ARG A 109 1.67 14.81 4.45
CA ARG A 109 0.88 16.03 4.61
C ARG A 109 1.10 17.04 3.48
N ALA A 110 1.99 16.74 2.53
CA ALA A 110 2.22 17.61 1.40
C ALA A 110 1.02 17.51 0.43
N PRO A 111 0.45 18.63 -0.05
CA PRO A 111 -0.78 18.60 -0.86
C PRO A 111 -0.69 17.74 -2.12
N ASN A 112 0.45 17.73 -2.78
CA ASN A 112 0.65 16.96 -4.00
C ASN A 112 0.97 15.49 -3.77
N HIS A 113 1.09 15.06 -2.50
CA HIS A 113 1.35 13.66 -2.12
C HIS A 113 0.26 13.07 -1.24
N ALA A 114 -0.81 13.82 -0.95
CA ALA A 114 -1.90 13.36 -0.09
C ALA A 114 -2.59 12.10 -0.62
N ASP A 115 -2.70 11.98 -1.95
CA ASP A 115 -3.38 10.86 -2.60
C ASP A 115 -2.51 9.60 -2.71
N ALA A 116 -1.27 9.64 -2.24
CA ALA A 116 -0.35 8.52 -2.33
C ALA A 116 -0.52 7.45 -1.24
N TRP A 117 -1.44 7.67 -0.29
CA TRP A 117 -1.63 6.76 0.84
C TRP A 117 -1.78 5.30 0.41
N GLY A 118 -2.67 5.04 -0.56
CA GLY A 118 -2.92 3.68 -1.05
C GLY A 118 -1.68 3.02 -1.63
N LEU A 119 -0.95 3.74 -2.49
CA LEU A 119 0.29 3.23 -3.07
C LEU A 119 1.33 2.92 -1.99
N VAL A 120 1.51 3.83 -1.04
CA VAL A 120 2.47 3.67 0.05
C VAL A 120 2.13 2.42 0.88
N GLN A 121 0.84 2.23 1.21
CA GLN A 121 0.43 1.05 1.98
C GLN A 121 0.64 -0.24 1.18
N LEU A 122 0.31 -0.23 -0.11
CA LEU A 122 0.58 -1.39 -0.97
C LEU A 122 2.07 -1.76 -0.96
N VAL A 123 2.93 -0.77 -1.11
CA VAL A 123 4.39 -0.97 -1.11
C VAL A 123 4.85 -1.56 0.22
N ARG A 124 4.38 -1.01 1.34
CA ARG A 124 4.78 -1.47 2.67
C ARG A 124 4.29 -2.86 3.01
N LEU A 125 3.09 -3.21 2.54
CA LEU A 125 2.46 -4.50 2.84
C LEU A 125 2.89 -5.61 1.89
N SER A 126 3.68 -5.30 0.86
CA SER A 126 4.05 -6.25 -0.19
C SER A 126 5.54 -6.60 -0.14
N SER A 127 5.85 -7.85 -0.47
CA SER A 127 7.22 -8.25 -0.77
C SER A 127 7.62 -7.73 -2.14
N ASP A 128 8.92 -7.79 -2.45
CA ASP A 128 9.41 -7.40 -3.78
C ASP A 128 8.76 -8.24 -4.88
N GLY A 129 8.63 -9.54 -4.66
CA GLY A 129 7.95 -10.42 -5.63
C GLY A 129 6.48 -10.05 -5.83
N GLN A 130 5.79 -9.66 -4.77
CA GLN A 130 4.41 -9.21 -4.85
C GLN A 130 4.28 -7.88 -5.59
N LEU A 131 5.23 -6.98 -5.45
CA LEU A 131 5.23 -5.72 -6.21
C LEU A 131 5.52 -5.98 -7.69
N LEU A 132 6.42 -6.91 -8.02
CA LEU A 132 6.66 -7.30 -9.41
C LEU A 132 5.40 -7.90 -10.03
N GLU A 133 4.66 -8.71 -9.28
CA GLU A 133 3.38 -9.26 -9.72
C GLU A 133 2.33 -8.16 -9.90
N TRP A 134 2.31 -7.16 -9.02
CA TRP A 134 1.42 -6.02 -9.16
C TRP A 134 1.70 -5.22 -10.44
N PHE A 135 2.95 -5.06 -10.82
CA PHE A 135 3.28 -4.39 -12.08
C PHE A 135 2.62 -5.06 -13.28
N GLU A 136 2.49 -6.39 -13.25
CA GLU A 136 1.92 -7.16 -14.37
C GLU A 136 0.39 -7.29 -14.29
N HIS A 137 -0.15 -7.45 -13.09
CA HIS A 137 -1.56 -7.84 -12.90
C HIS A 137 -2.37 -6.89 -12.04
N GLY A 138 -1.76 -5.84 -11.49
CA GLY A 138 -2.46 -4.90 -10.62
C GLY A 138 -3.58 -4.16 -11.33
N GLY A 139 -4.64 -3.86 -10.57
CA GLY A 139 -5.78 -3.14 -11.10
C GLY A 139 -6.77 -4.00 -11.89
N GLU A 140 -6.63 -5.30 -11.82
CA GLU A 140 -7.52 -6.26 -12.52
C GLU A 140 -8.58 -6.86 -11.60
#